data_8ad66f2bda5fedcdc714a13f4bf4def3
#
_entry.id   8ad66f2bda5fedcdc714a13f4bf4def3
#
_cell.length_a   1.000
_cell.length_b   1.000
_cell.length_c   1.000
_cell.angle_alpha   90.00
_cell.angle_beta   90.00
_cell.angle_gamma   90.00
#
_symmetry.space_group_name_H-M   'P 1'
#
loop_
_entity.id
_entity.type
_entity.pdbx_description
1 polymer ?
#
loop_
_entity_poly.entity_id
_entity_poly.type
_entity_poly.pdbx_seq_one_letter_code
_entity_poly.pdbx_strand_id
1 'polypeptide(L)'
;KADLERNSALIAERTGKSPRVLAWPYGRHNALTREIAAGLDMKVMLTLEDGINASDRPLDAIRRKIVRLQPDVGELAWQLTWLVAPPHPESMRVMHVDLDYIYDPDPGVQERNLGKLLDRVKAMGINTVFLQAYADPDGDGVADAVYFPNRHLPMRADLFGRAAWQLSSRTGVRVYAWMPLLAFKLPPSHPAAEDVVVSRRGMPTGAYRRLTPFSEKARSTISDIYQDLGRHAAFSGVLFHDDATLDEFEDDSPAAREAYRKAGLPGTAEAMDADASARSAWQEFKTRSLTAFSREMIDVLKRHQPDLKTARNIYARVVLEPAAQERFAQSLDDMLANYDWVALMAMPYLDGSADYAQFIERLVAAVDARPGALAKTVFELQAVDWRSRRPIDDMLTVRAMRL
;
A
#
# COMPACT_ATOMS: atom_id res chain seq x y z
N LYS A 1 24.77 -10.62 -10.78
CA LYS A 1 26.00 -11.34 -10.49
C LYS A 1 27.15 -10.78 -11.33
N ALA A 2 27.10 -10.85 -12.66
CA ALA A 2 28.16 -10.40 -13.57
C ALA A 2 28.65 -8.94 -13.31
N ASP A 3 27.78 -8.06 -12.89
CA ASP A 3 28.13 -6.68 -12.58
C ASP A 3 28.98 -6.58 -11.30
N LEU A 4 28.61 -7.30 -10.25
CA LEU A 4 29.41 -7.37 -9.02
C LEU A 4 30.77 -8.03 -9.27
N GLU A 5 30.83 -9.08 -10.06
CA GLU A 5 32.09 -9.77 -10.45
C GLU A 5 33.03 -8.80 -11.19
N ARG A 6 32.50 -8.06 -12.17
CA ARG A 6 33.25 -7.09 -12.97
C ARG A 6 33.79 -5.95 -12.09
N ASN A 7 32.95 -5.40 -11.22
CA ASN A 7 33.37 -4.36 -10.28
C ASN A 7 34.44 -4.85 -9.30
N SER A 8 34.25 -6.05 -8.77
CA SER A 8 35.25 -6.65 -7.85
C SER A 8 36.59 -6.86 -8.52
N ALA A 9 36.59 -7.36 -9.76
CA ALA A 9 37.81 -7.53 -10.55
C ALA A 9 38.52 -6.18 -10.81
N LEU A 10 37.76 -5.14 -11.20
CA LEU A 10 38.31 -3.80 -11.43
C LEU A 10 38.91 -3.19 -10.16
N ILE A 11 38.24 -3.33 -9.02
CA ILE A 11 38.74 -2.84 -7.73
C ILE A 11 40.02 -3.59 -7.35
N ALA A 12 40.03 -4.92 -7.48
CA ALA A 12 41.20 -5.75 -7.19
C ALA A 12 42.40 -5.38 -8.08
N GLU A 13 42.16 -5.17 -9.37
CA GLU A 13 43.18 -4.70 -10.31
C GLU A 13 43.79 -3.36 -9.89
N ARG A 14 42.95 -2.41 -9.46
CA ARG A 14 43.40 -1.03 -9.14
C ARG A 14 43.99 -0.87 -7.74
N THR A 15 43.59 -1.70 -6.79
CA THR A 15 43.95 -1.54 -5.36
C THR A 15 44.77 -2.70 -4.81
N GLY A 16 44.90 -3.78 -5.56
CA GLY A 16 45.50 -5.02 -5.10
C GLY A 16 44.69 -5.80 -4.09
N LYS A 17 43.41 -5.43 -3.84
CA LYS A 17 42.53 -6.03 -2.83
C LYS A 17 41.13 -6.26 -3.37
N SER A 18 40.60 -7.44 -3.19
CA SER A 18 39.20 -7.74 -3.49
C SER A 18 38.27 -7.07 -2.46
N PRO A 19 37.16 -6.47 -2.88
CA PRO A 19 36.20 -5.86 -1.96
C PRO A 19 35.49 -6.94 -1.12
N ARG A 20 35.36 -6.68 0.18
CA ARG A 20 34.65 -7.54 1.14
C ARG A 20 33.44 -6.84 1.76
N VAL A 21 33.23 -5.58 1.38
CA VAL A 21 32.13 -4.72 1.86
C VAL A 21 31.37 -4.22 0.65
N LEU A 22 30.05 -4.38 0.67
CA LEU A 22 29.13 -3.89 -0.35
C LEU A 22 28.16 -2.86 0.25
N ALA A 23 28.09 -1.68 -0.34
CA ALA A 23 27.03 -0.75 -0.06
C ALA A 23 25.98 -0.87 -1.18
N TRP A 24 24.75 -1.28 -0.84
CA TRP A 24 23.69 -1.40 -1.83
C TRP A 24 23.31 -0.01 -2.37
N PRO A 25 23.42 0.22 -3.69
CA PRO A 25 22.94 1.46 -4.30
C PRO A 25 21.45 1.66 -3.99
N TYR A 26 21.10 2.85 -3.48
CA TYR A 26 19.75 3.20 -3.05
C TYR A 26 19.15 2.24 -2.00
N GLY A 27 19.98 1.47 -1.28
CA GLY A 27 19.54 0.45 -0.34
C GLY A 27 18.83 -0.76 -0.97
N ARG A 28 18.80 -0.85 -2.30
CA ARG A 28 18.07 -1.91 -3.02
C ARG A 28 18.79 -3.24 -2.90
N HIS A 29 18.18 -4.19 -2.21
CA HIS A 29 18.64 -5.57 -2.10
C HIS A 29 17.45 -6.50 -1.83
N ASN A 30 17.66 -7.78 -2.08
CA ASN A 30 16.75 -8.86 -1.71
C ASN A 30 17.55 -10.09 -1.28
N ALA A 31 16.88 -11.15 -0.86
CA ALA A 31 17.54 -12.38 -0.41
C ALA A 31 18.50 -12.93 -1.47
N LEU A 32 18.07 -12.99 -2.73
CA LEU A 32 18.91 -13.50 -3.84
C LEU A 32 20.14 -12.62 -4.08
N THR A 33 20.01 -11.30 -4.05
CA THR A 33 21.16 -10.41 -4.28
C THR A 33 22.15 -10.47 -3.12
N ARG A 34 21.69 -10.63 -1.88
CA ARG A 34 22.55 -10.87 -0.72
C ARG A 34 23.30 -12.20 -0.83
N GLU A 35 22.62 -13.28 -1.20
CA GLU A 35 23.23 -14.58 -1.43
C GLU A 35 24.32 -14.53 -2.52
N ILE A 36 24.02 -13.86 -3.65
CA ILE A 36 25.00 -13.65 -4.73
C ILE A 36 26.23 -12.89 -4.23
N ALA A 37 26.03 -11.81 -3.47
CA ALA A 37 27.13 -11.02 -2.93
C ALA A 37 27.95 -11.79 -1.91
N ALA A 38 27.31 -12.56 -1.03
CA ALA A 38 27.99 -13.47 -0.08
C ALA A 38 28.83 -14.53 -0.81
N GLY A 39 28.31 -15.10 -1.91
CA GLY A 39 29.03 -16.02 -2.78
C GLY A 39 30.24 -15.42 -3.48
N LEU A 40 30.38 -14.08 -3.50
CA LEU A 40 31.55 -13.34 -3.99
C LEU A 40 32.47 -12.85 -2.85
N ASP A 41 32.41 -13.43 -1.68
CA ASP A 41 33.15 -13.09 -0.44
C ASP A 41 32.87 -11.67 0.09
N MET A 42 31.72 -11.08 -0.25
CA MET A 42 31.27 -9.81 0.32
C MET A 42 30.60 -10.07 1.67
N LYS A 43 31.38 -9.95 2.75
CA LYS A 43 30.96 -10.35 4.11
C LYS A 43 30.13 -9.31 4.84
N VAL A 44 30.25 -8.05 4.45
CA VAL A 44 29.53 -6.94 5.08
C VAL A 44 28.72 -6.21 4.02
N MET A 45 27.40 -6.11 4.24
CA MET A 45 26.52 -5.44 3.31
C MET A 45 25.78 -4.30 4.03
N LEU A 46 25.92 -3.11 3.49
CA LEU A 46 25.36 -1.89 4.04
C LEU A 46 24.03 -1.57 3.32
N THR A 47 22.96 -1.51 4.08
CA THR A 47 21.62 -1.15 3.61
C THR A 47 21.32 0.35 3.82
N LEU A 48 20.11 0.79 3.50
CA LEU A 48 19.57 2.10 3.91
C LEU A 48 18.40 1.95 4.88
N GLU A 49 18.25 0.77 5.48
CA GLU A 49 17.28 0.59 6.55
C GLU A 49 17.63 1.48 7.74
N ASP A 50 16.64 2.12 8.33
CA ASP A 50 16.82 2.90 9.54
C ASP A 50 16.90 1.97 10.78
N GLY A 51 17.59 2.43 11.81
CA GLY A 51 17.67 1.75 13.09
C GLY A 51 19.10 1.54 13.58
N ILE A 52 19.22 0.93 14.75
CA ILE A 52 20.50 0.61 15.41
C ILE A 52 21.00 -0.75 14.90
N ASN A 53 22.31 -0.87 14.79
CA ASN A 53 22.99 -2.14 14.61
C ASN A 53 23.37 -2.70 15.98
N ALA A 54 22.55 -3.60 16.52
CA ALA A 54 22.87 -4.33 17.74
C ALA A 54 23.83 -5.51 17.44
N SER A 55 24.40 -6.11 18.48
CA SER A 55 25.40 -7.18 18.34
C SER A 55 24.88 -8.45 17.67
N ASP A 56 23.56 -8.65 17.65
CA ASP A 56 22.86 -9.76 16.99
C ASP A 56 22.50 -9.47 15.52
N ARG A 57 22.73 -8.25 15.05
CA ARG A 57 22.45 -7.90 13.66
C ARG A 57 23.43 -8.59 12.71
N PRO A 58 22.94 -9.33 11.69
CA PRO A 58 23.80 -9.96 10.73
C PRO A 58 24.58 -8.94 9.90
N LEU A 59 25.83 -9.25 9.60
CA LEU A 59 26.74 -8.35 8.86
C LEU A 59 26.28 -8.12 7.40
N ASP A 60 25.46 -8.98 6.86
CA ASP A 60 24.88 -8.83 5.50
C ASP A 60 23.69 -7.89 5.42
N ALA A 61 23.32 -7.23 6.53
CA ALA A 61 22.21 -6.31 6.61
C ALA A 61 22.48 -5.10 7.55
N ILE A 62 23.67 -4.53 7.49
CA ILE A 62 24.07 -3.38 8.32
C ILE A 62 23.27 -2.15 7.92
N ARG A 63 22.59 -1.56 8.88
CA ARG A 63 21.82 -0.31 8.73
C ARG A 63 22.74 0.90 8.62
N ARG A 64 22.35 1.88 7.82
CA ARG A 64 23.07 3.15 7.69
C ARG A 64 22.10 4.31 7.83
N LYS A 65 22.54 5.36 8.54
CA LYS A 65 21.86 6.66 8.55
C LYS A 65 22.48 7.58 7.52
N ILE A 66 21.65 8.16 6.65
CA ILE A 66 22.10 9.19 5.72
C ILE A 66 22.20 10.52 6.49
N VAL A 67 23.39 11.09 6.51
CA VAL A 67 23.63 12.43 7.04
C VAL A 67 23.77 13.38 5.85
N ARG A 68 23.02 14.47 5.84
CA ARG A 68 23.08 15.49 4.78
C ARG A 68 24.40 16.26 4.81
N LEU A 69 24.73 16.89 3.68
CA LEU A 69 25.95 17.68 3.52
C LEU A 69 26.09 18.82 4.54
N GLN A 70 24.99 19.35 5.05
CA GLN A 70 24.97 20.39 6.09
C GLN A 70 23.74 20.17 7.01
N PRO A 71 23.75 19.12 7.85
CA PRO A 71 22.70 18.98 8.87
C PRO A 71 22.94 20.08 9.91
N ASP A 72 21.89 20.79 10.34
CA ASP A 72 22.02 21.51 11.60
C ASP A 72 22.16 20.50 12.77
N VAL A 73 22.74 20.95 13.86
CA VAL A 73 23.03 20.11 15.02
C VAL A 73 21.75 19.54 15.63
N GLY A 74 20.65 20.31 15.60
CA GLY A 74 19.34 19.88 16.09
C GLY A 74 18.75 18.77 15.24
N GLU A 75 18.82 18.86 13.91
CA GLU A 75 18.36 17.82 12.99
C GLU A 75 19.15 16.52 13.19
N LEU A 76 20.48 16.61 13.32
CA LEU A 76 21.33 15.45 13.57
C LEU A 76 21.04 14.82 14.92
N ALA A 77 20.94 15.63 16.00
CA ALA A 77 20.61 15.17 17.32
C ALA A 77 19.24 14.48 17.36
N TRP A 78 18.24 15.06 16.71
CA TRP A 78 16.89 14.46 16.58
C TRP A 78 16.95 13.10 15.85
N GLN A 79 17.68 13.04 14.75
CA GLN A 79 17.84 11.78 13.99
C GLN A 79 18.54 10.69 14.82
N LEU A 80 19.55 11.05 15.62
CA LEU A 80 20.27 10.10 16.48
C LEU A 80 19.44 9.69 17.68
N THR A 81 18.69 10.60 18.29
CA THR A 81 17.77 10.29 19.39
C THR A 81 16.68 9.32 18.96
N TRP A 82 16.15 9.49 17.75
CA TRP A 82 15.18 8.57 17.16
C TRP A 82 15.74 7.15 16.94
N LEU A 83 17.03 7.03 16.65
CA LEU A 83 17.67 5.73 16.50
C LEU A 83 17.86 5.00 17.85
N VAL A 84 17.98 5.76 18.95
CA VAL A 84 18.29 5.20 20.28
C VAL A 84 17.05 5.04 21.15
N ALA A 85 16.02 5.85 20.92
CA ALA A 85 14.74 5.68 21.61
C ALA A 85 14.13 4.33 21.23
N PRO A 86 13.72 3.47 22.19
CA PRO A 86 12.92 2.31 21.85
C PRO A 86 11.73 2.83 21.06
N PRO A 87 11.28 2.10 20.03
CA PRO A 87 10.07 2.49 19.36
C PRO A 87 8.95 2.42 20.39
N HIS A 88 8.61 3.55 21.01
CA HIS A 88 7.26 3.69 21.52
C HIS A 88 6.37 3.33 20.33
N PRO A 89 5.30 2.57 20.53
CA PRO A 89 4.28 2.44 19.51
C PRO A 89 3.72 3.86 19.31
N GLU A 90 4.45 4.66 18.56
CA GLU A 90 3.97 5.99 18.21
C GLU A 90 2.71 5.78 17.40
N SER A 91 1.64 6.43 17.83
CA SER A 91 0.43 6.52 17.04
C SER A 91 0.82 6.92 15.60
N MET A 92 0.31 6.19 14.63
CA MET A 92 0.62 6.42 13.24
C MET A 92 0.03 7.78 12.82
N ARG A 93 0.91 8.74 12.51
CA ARG A 93 0.50 10.04 11.93
C ARG A 93 0.73 9.96 10.43
N VAL A 94 -0.36 9.75 9.71
CA VAL A 94 -0.32 9.44 8.28
C VAL A 94 -0.69 10.64 7.43
N MET A 95 -0.02 10.78 6.30
CA MET A 95 -0.44 11.61 5.18
C MET A 95 -0.64 10.71 3.95
N HIS A 96 -1.82 10.78 3.32
CA HIS A 96 -2.00 10.29 1.97
C HIS A 96 -1.37 11.26 0.98
N VAL A 97 -0.62 10.73 0.03
CA VAL A 97 0.02 11.50 -1.03
C VAL A 97 -0.27 10.86 -2.37
N ASP A 98 -0.97 11.60 -3.18
CA ASP A 98 -1.27 11.27 -4.54
C ASP A 98 -0.13 11.79 -5.44
N LEU A 99 0.54 10.89 -6.15
CA LEU A 99 1.64 11.26 -7.04
C LEU A 99 1.18 12.00 -8.30
N ASP A 100 -0.10 11.95 -8.65
CA ASP A 100 -0.64 12.74 -9.75
C ASP A 100 -0.51 14.25 -9.49
N TYR A 101 -0.55 14.68 -8.21
CA TYR A 101 -0.29 16.07 -7.81
C TYR A 101 1.20 16.45 -7.72
N ILE A 102 2.09 15.46 -7.73
CA ILE A 102 3.54 15.69 -7.72
C ILE A 102 4.10 15.64 -9.13
N TYR A 103 3.57 14.74 -9.96
CA TYR A 103 3.98 14.57 -11.33
C TYR A 103 3.79 15.86 -12.15
N ASP A 104 4.77 16.14 -12.98
CA ASP A 104 4.71 17.17 -14.02
C ASP A 104 5.56 16.71 -15.20
N PRO A 105 5.14 16.94 -16.46
CA PRO A 105 5.95 16.61 -17.62
C PRO A 105 7.27 17.40 -17.68
N ASP A 106 7.34 18.60 -17.03
CA ASP A 106 8.60 19.32 -16.82
C ASP A 106 9.30 18.78 -15.57
N PRO A 107 10.48 18.14 -15.72
CA PRO A 107 11.23 17.58 -14.59
C PRO A 107 11.59 18.60 -13.50
N GLY A 108 11.78 19.87 -13.86
CA GLY A 108 12.09 20.93 -12.91
C GLY A 108 10.87 21.32 -12.06
N VAL A 109 9.67 21.31 -12.65
CA VAL A 109 8.41 21.51 -11.91
C VAL A 109 8.16 20.33 -10.99
N GLN A 110 8.28 19.11 -11.49
CA GLN A 110 8.14 17.88 -10.71
C GLN A 110 9.08 17.86 -9.49
N GLU A 111 10.35 18.26 -9.67
CA GLU A 111 11.30 18.32 -8.57
C GLU A 111 10.92 19.37 -7.52
N ARG A 112 10.43 20.54 -7.94
CA ARG A 112 9.91 21.55 -7.01
C ARG A 112 8.68 21.05 -6.25
N ASN A 113 7.78 20.34 -6.91
CA ASN A 113 6.60 19.75 -6.26
C ASN A 113 7.01 18.73 -5.20
N LEU A 114 7.97 17.85 -5.52
CA LEU A 114 8.52 16.89 -4.56
C LEU A 114 9.20 17.58 -3.39
N GLY A 115 9.97 18.66 -3.64
CA GLY A 115 10.56 19.47 -2.58
C GLY A 115 9.53 20.06 -1.62
N LYS A 116 8.44 20.65 -2.16
CA LYS A 116 7.31 21.16 -1.35
C LYS A 116 6.65 20.07 -0.52
N LEU A 117 6.48 18.86 -1.07
CA LEU A 117 5.95 17.72 -0.31
C LEU A 117 6.84 17.40 0.89
N LEU A 118 8.14 17.29 0.70
CA LEU A 118 9.09 17.00 1.78
C LEU A 118 9.03 18.04 2.90
N ASP A 119 8.94 19.32 2.54
CA ASP A 119 8.83 20.40 3.52
C ASP A 119 7.50 20.33 4.30
N ARG A 120 6.38 20.04 3.65
CA ARG A 120 5.07 19.85 4.30
C ARG A 120 5.08 18.65 5.25
N VAL A 121 5.59 17.50 4.83
CA VAL A 121 5.69 16.29 5.67
C VAL A 121 6.48 16.59 6.96
N LYS A 122 7.58 17.32 6.86
CA LYS A 122 8.35 17.75 8.03
C LYS A 122 7.58 18.71 8.93
N ALA A 123 6.98 19.75 8.34
CA ALA A 123 6.27 20.79 9.08
C ALA A 123 5.07 20.22 9.86
N MET A 124 4.40 19.20 9.33
CA MET A 124 3.24 18.55 9.95
C MET A 124 3.60 17.45 10.95
N GLY A 125 4.89 17.11 11.13
CA GLY A 125 5.32 16.05 12.03
C GLY A 125 4.78 14.66 11.67
N ILE A 126 4.57 14.41 10.39
CA ILE A 126 4.14 13.12 9.86
C ILE A 126 5.23 12.07 10.08
N ASN A 127 4.86 10.85 10.42
CA ASN A 127 5.79 9.73 10.58
C ASN A 127 5.58 8.59 9.58
N THR A 128 4.46 8.63 8.83
CA THR A 128 4.12 7.64 7.80
C THR A 128 3.44 8.32 6.62
N VAL A 129 3.81 7.94 5.41
CA VAL A 129 3.18 8.40 4.17
C VAL A 129 2.59 7.20 3.44
N PHE A 130 1.31 7.27 3.12
CA PHE A 130 0.68 6.39 2.13
C PHE A 130 0.84 7.06 0.77
N LEU A 131 1.78 6.55 -0.02
CA LEU A 131 2.19 7.13 -1.30
C LEU A 131 1.57 6.35 -2.44
N GLN A 132 0.71 6.99 -3.22
CA GLN A 132 0.10 6.40 -4.40
C GLN A 132 1.19 5.96 -5.39
N ALA A 133 1.19 4.69 -5.80
CA ALA A 133 2.15 4.16 -6.74
C ALA A 133 1.58 4.01 -8.16
N TYR A 134 0.31 4.31 -8.34
CA TYR A 134 -0.41 4.28 -9.63
C TYR A 134 -0.83 5.70 -10.05
N ALA A 135 -1.30 5.85 -11.26
CA ALA A 135 -1.83 7.10 -11.79
C ALA A 135 -3.31 6.93 -12.12
N ASP A 136 -4.10 7.88 -11.64
CA ASP A 136 -5.55 8.00 -11.85
C ASP A 136 -5.88 9.49 -12.12
N PRO A 137 -5.49 10.00 -13.30
CA PRO A 137 -5.57 11.43 -13.59
C PRO A 137 -6.99 11.94 -13.79
N ASP A 138 -7.96 11.09 -14.08
CA ASP A 138 -9.38 11.43 -14.22
C ASP A 138 -10.18 11.23 -12.92
N GLY A 139 -9.57 10.57 -11.91
CA GLY A 139 -10.15 10.43 -10.58
C GLY A 139 -11.30 9.43 -10.52
N ASP A 140 -11.32 8.43 -11.41
CA ASP A 140 -12.37 7.40 -11.44
C ASP A 140 -12.08 6.23 -10.48
N GLY A 141 -10.91 6.23 -9.81
CA GLY A 141 -10.46 5.22 -8.86
C GLY A 141 -9.79 4.00 -9.51
N VAL A 142 -9.56 4.01 -10.83
CA VAL A 142 -8.92 2.92 -11.57
C VAL A 142 -7.51 3.33 -11.98
N ALA A 143 -6.53 2.45 -11.80
CA ALA A 143 -5.17 2.71 -12.24
C ALA A 143 -5.05 2.66 -13.78
N ASP A 144 -4.94 3.82 -14.42
CA ASP A 144 -4.67 3.96 -15.87
C ASP A 144 -3.22 3.64 -16.22
N ALA A 145 -2.31 3.96 -15.31
CA ALA A 145 -0.87 3.78 -15.44
C ALA A 145 -0.25 3.60 -14.06
N VAL A 146 1.06 3.39 -14.00
CA VAL A 146 1.79 3.33 -12.73
C VAL A 146 3.01 4.25 -12.74
N TYR A 147 3.58 4.50 -11.55
CA TYR A 147 4.77 5.33 -11.35
C TYR A 147 6.05 4.52 -11.11
N PHE A 148 6.09 3.31 -11.64
CA PHE A 148 7.26 2.43 -11.60
C PHE A 148 7.34 1.55 -12.86
N PRO A 149 8.54 1.07 -13.25
CA PRO A 149 8.67 0.15 -14.37
C PRO A 149 7.87 -1.15 -14.14
N ASN A 150 7.05 -1.53 -15.12
CA ASN A 150 6.23 -2.74 -15.05
C ASN A 150 5.96 -3.32 -16.46
N ARG A 151 5.43 -4.55 -16.49
CA ARG A 151 5.21 -5.32 -17.73
C ARG A 151 3.83 -5.13 -18.38
N HIS A 152 2.84 -4.64 -17.64
CA HIS A 152 1.43 -4.76 -18.02
C HIS A 152 0.70 -3.44 -18.26
N LEU A 153 1.06 -2.40 -17.53
CA LEU A 153 0.43 -1.09 -17.59
C LEU A 153 1.37 -0.05 -18.20
N PRO A 154 0.84 1.02 -18.81
CA PRO A 154 1.65 2.17 -19.12
C PRO A 154 2.38 2.70 -17.86
N MET A 155 3.61 3.13 -18.03
CA MET A 155 4.33 3.88 -16.98
C MET A 155 4.19 5.37 -17.26
N ARG A 156 3.53 6.11 -16.35
CA ARG A 156 3.40 7.57 -16.49
C ARG A 156 4.74 8.28 -16.28
N ALA A 157 5.46 7.83 -15.25
CA ALA A 157 6.84 8.23 -14.96
C ALA A 157 7.48 7.21 -14.00
N ASP A 158 8.80 7.08 -13.98
CA ASP A 158 9.53 6.34 -12.93
C ASP A 158 9.74 7.25 -11.71
N LEU A 159 8.66 7.54 -10.99
CA LEU A 159 8.63 8.54 -9.92
C LEU A 159 8.49 7.93 -8.52
N PHE A 160 7.75 6.81 -8.37
CA PHE A 160 7.43 6.24 -7.06
C PHE A 160 8.69 5.90 -6.25
N GLY A 161 9.63 5.15 -6.85
CA GLY A 161 10.87 4.77 -6.15
C GLY A 161 11.70 5.96 -5.72
N ARG A 162 11.74 7.02 -6.54
CA ARG A 162 12.44 8.28 -6.23
C ARG A 162 11.76 9.04 -5.09
N ALA A 163 10.43 9.19 -5.15
CA ALA A 163 9.66 9.88 -4.12
C ALA A 163 9.73 9.14 -2.77
N ALA A 164 9.55 7.82 -2.78
CA ALA A 164 9.64 6.98 -1.60
C ALA A 164 11.03 7.08 -0.93
N TRP A 165 12.08 7.03 -1.75
CA TRP A 165 13.45 7.18 -1.23
C TRP A 165 13.70 8.57 -0.64
N GLN A 166 13.26 9.65 -1.30
CA GLN A 166 13.44 11.01 -0.77
C GLN A 166 12.63 11.24 0.51
N LEU A 167 11.39 10.76 0.56
CA LEU A 167 10.56 10.82 1.76
C LEU A 167 11.24 10.10 2.93
N SER A 168 11.64 8.85 2.77
CA SER A 168 12.26 8.09 3.85
C SER A 168 13.62 8.64 4.26
N SER A 169 14.50 9.00 3.29
CA SER A 169 15.85 9.44 3.59
C SER A 169 15.97 10.89 4.07
N ARG A 170 15.07 11.78 3.64
CA ARG A 170 15.15 13.22 3.93
C ARG A 170 14.19 13.68 5.03
N THR A 171 13.12 12.92 5.30
CA THR A 171 12.17 13.27 6.34
C THR A 171 12.06 12.21 7.44
N GLY A 172 12.65 11.01 7.25
CA GLY A 172 12.63 9.93 8.20
C GLY A 172 11.28 9.19 8.30
N VAL A 173 10.34 9.45 7.39
CA VAL A 173 9.03 8.81 7.42
C VAL A 173 9.07 7.38 6.87
N ARG A 174 8.18 6.55 7.34
CA ARG A 174 7.87 5.26 6.71
C ARG A 174 7.00 5.49 5.49
N VAL A 175 7.34 4.88 4.38
CA VAL A 175 6.54 4.96 3.14
C VAL A 175 5.84 3.64 2.91
N TYR A 176 4.53 3.69 2.73
CA TYR A 176 3.71 2.57 2.27
C TYR A 176 3.31 2.82 0.83
N ALA A 177 3.48 1.84 -0.02
CA ALA A 177 2.93 1.90 -1.37
C ALA A 177 1.41 1.76 -1.30
N TRP A 178 0.69 2.80 -1.71
CA TRP A 178 -0.76 2.77 -1.84
C TRP A 178 -1.10 2.25 -3.23
N MET A 179 -1.75 1.08 -3.29
CA MET A 179 -1.97 0.32 -4.53
C MET A 179 -3.39 -0.25 -4.60
N PRO A 180 -4.02 -0.25 -5.77
CA PRO A 180 -5.23 -1.01 -6.01
C PRO A 180 -4.95 -2.51 -5.90
N LEU A 181 -5.96 -3.29 -5.49
CA LEU A 181 -5.91 -4.75 -5.57
C LEU A 181 -6.53 -5.29 -6.87
N LEU A 182 -7.61 -4.68 -7.34
CA LEU A 182 -8.39 -5.13 -8.48
C LEU A 182 -8.53 -4.08 -9.60
N ALA A 183 -8.53 -2.79 -9.24
CA ALA A 183 -8.86 -1.68 -10.13
C ALA A 183 -7.69 -1.28 -11.03
N PHE A 184 -7.43 -2.08 -12.06
CA PHE A 184 -6.41 -1.82 -13.08
C PHE A 184 -7.03 -1.78 -14.47
N LYS A 185 -6.75 -0.73 -15.25
CA LYS A 185 -7.18 -0.57 -16.64
C LYS A 185 -6.11 -1.12 -17.57
N LEU A 186 -6.20 -2.40 -17.85
CA LEU A 186 -5.28 -3.04 -18.78
C LEU A 186 -5.50 -2.57 -20.22
N PRO A 187 -4.43 -2.53 -21.05
CA PRO A 187 -4.58 -2.26 -22.49
C PRO A 187 -5.59 -3.23 -23.12
N PRO A 188 -6.42 -2.80 -24.08
CA PRO A 188 -7.44 -3.68 -24.71
C PRO A 188 -6.88 -4.95 -25.36
N SER A 189 -5.62 -4.94 -25.77
CA SER A 189 -4.93 -6.10 -26.34
C SER A 189 -4.40 -7.08 -25.29
N HIS A 190 -4.50 -6.73 -24.00
CA HIS A 190 -3.97 -7.58 -22.91
C HIS A 190 -4.87 -8.81 -22.69
N PRO A 191 -4.32 -10.03 -22.53
CA PRO A 191 -5.11 -11.27 -22.40
C PRO A 191 -6.11 -11.30 -21.25
N ALA A 192 -5.89 -10.50 -20.20
CA ALA A 192 -6.78 -10.37 -19.04
C ALA A 192 -7.66 -9.12 -19.08
N ALA A 193 -7.67 -8.33 -20.16
CA ALA A 193 -8.41 -7.06 -20.20
C ALA A 193 -9.94 -7.22 -20.00
N GLU A 194 -10.48 -8.36 -20.42
CA GLU A 194 -11.91 -8.68 -20.29
C GLU A 194 -12.23 -9.54 -19.07
N ASP A 195 -11.22 -9.94 -18.29
CA ASP A 195 -11.40 -10.71 -17.06
C ASP A 195 -11.79 -9.78 -15.89
N VAL A 196 -12.96 -9.19 -15.98
CA VAL A 196 -13.46 -8.17 -15.04
C VAL A 196 -14.55 -8.71 -14.12
N VAL A 197 -14.73 -8.04 -13.00
CA VAL A 197 -15.87 -8.23 -12.10
C VAL A 197 -17.16 -7.93 -12.87
N VAL A 198 -18.14 -8.81 -12.78
CA VAL A 198 -19.45 -8.70 -13.45
C VAL A 198 -20.53 -8.54 -12.40
N SER A 199 -21.38 -7.53 -12.55
CA SER A 199 -22.57 -7.36 -11.73
C SER A 199 -23.80 -8.04 -12.39
N ARG A 200 -24.59 -8.78 -11.63
CA ARG A 200 -25.88 -9.34 -12.07
C ARG A 200 -26.89 -8.29 -12.54
N ARG A 201 -26.77 -7.07 -12.08
CA ARG A 201 -27.61 -5.94 -12.50
C ARG A 201 -27.22 -5.35 -13.85
N GLY A 202 -26.17 -5.91 -14.50
CA GLY A 202 -25.53 -5.31 -15.64
C GLY A 202 -24.49 -4.25 -15.21
N MET A 203 -23.60 -3.91 -16.14
CA MET A 203 -22.59 -2.86 -15.92
C MET A 203 -23.15 -1.54 -16.44
N PRO A 204 -23.37 -0.54 -15.56
CA PRO A 204 -23.73 0.81 -16.02
C PRO A 204 -22.61 1.38 -16.92
N THR A 205 -22.99 2.23 -17.87
CA THR A 205 -22.00 2.98 -18.67
C THR A 205 -21.12 3.79 -17.73
N GLY A 206 -19.79 3.63 -17.82
CA GLY A 206 -18.84 4.28 -16.91
C GLY A 206 -18.71 3.59 -15.55
N ALA A 207 -19.16 2.34 -15.43
CA ALA A 207 -18.99 1.58 -14.20
C ALA A 207 -17.52 1.41 -13.83
N TYR A 208 -17.27 1.43 -12.54
CA TYR A 208 -15.99 1.18 -11.92
C TYR A 208 -15.46 -0.21 -12.30
N ARG A 209 -14.47 -0.28 -13.18
CA ARG A 209 -13.93 -1.55 -13.69
C ARG A 209 -12.86 -2.10 -12.76
N ARG A 210 -13.05 -3.34 -12.34
CA ARG A 210 -12.08 -4.10 -11.54
C ARG A 210 -11.83 -5.44 -12.19
N LEU A 211 -10.59 -5.91 -12.18
CA LEU A 211 -10.27 -7.27 -12.59
C LEU A 211 -10.85 -8.27 -11.59
N THR A 212 -11.39 -9.39 -12.09
CA THR A 212 -11.95 -10.39 -11.19
C THR A 212 -10.84 -11.14 -10.44
N PRO A 213 -10.94 -11.28 -9.10
CA PRO A 213 -9.97 -12.04 -8.32
C PRO A 213 -10.08 -13.56 -8.54
N PHE A 214 -11.05 -14.01 -9.34
CA PHE A 214 -11.29 -15.43 -9.61
C PHE A 214 -10.69 -15.91 -10.94
N SER A 215 -10.27 -15.02 -11.83
CA SER A 215 -9.56 -15.37 -13.05
C SER A 215 -8.06 -15.58 -12.78
N GLU A 216 -7.52 -16.70 -13.21
CA GLU A 216 -6.09 -17.00 -13.11
C GLU A 216 -5.25 -15.99 -13.89
N LYS A 217 -5.70 -15.55 -15.07
CA LYS A 217 -5.00 -14.54 -15.87
C LYS A 217 -4.98 -13.18 -15.16
N ALA A 218 -6.10 -12.73 -14.62
CA ALA A 218 -6.17 -11.48 -13.87
C ALA A 218 -5.27 -11.53 -12.63
N ARG A 219 -5.31 -12.62 -11.85
CA ARG A 219 -4.47 -12.85 -10.68
C ARG A 219 -2.98 -12.83 -11.01
N SER A 220 -2.58 -13.56 -12.07
CA SER A 220 -1.18 -13.58 -12.52
C SER A 220 -0.71 -12.19 -12.95
N THR A 221 -1.54 -11.46 -13.71
CA THR A 221 -1.23 -10.09 -14.15
C THR A 221 -1.03 -9.14 -12.96
N ILE A 222 -1.93 -9.17 -11.99
CA ILE A 222 -1.83 -8.34 -10.77
C ILE A 222 -0.58 -8.75 -9.96
N SER A 223 -0.33 -10.04 -9.81
CA SER A 223 0.88 -10.56 -9.15
C SER A 223 2.16 -10.05 -9.80
N ASP A 224 2.20 -10.01 -11.14
CA ASP A 224 3.33 -9.46 -11.90
C ASP A 224 3.52 -7.96 -11.66
N ILE A 225 2.44 -7.17 -11.58
CA ILE A 225 2.49 -5.74 -11.27
C ILE A 225 3.09 -5.51 -9.88
N TYR A 226 2.63 -6.27 -8.88
CA TYR A 226 3.16 -6.21 -7.51
C TYR A 226 4.62 -6.68 -7.42
N GLN A 227 4.99 -7.71 -8.19
CA GLN A 227 6.38 -8.15 -8.27
C GLN A 227 7.29 -7.07 -8.86
N ASP A 228 6.83 -6.37 -9.91
CA ASP A 228 7.57 -5.28 -10.51
C ASP A 228 7.72 -4.11 -9.56
N LEU A 229 6.66 -3.73 -8.82
CA LEU A 229 6.74 -2.74 -7.76
C LEU A 229 7.82 -3.10 -6.71
N GLY A 230 7.80 -4.33 -6.21
CA GLY A 230 8.77 -4.81 -5.23
C GLY A 230 10.21 -4.84 -5.74
N ARG A 231 10.40 -5.04 -7.05
CA ARG A 231 11.73 -5.04 -7.70
C ARG A 231 12.29 -3.63 -7.89
N HIS A 232 11.44 -2.65 -8.17
CA HIS A 232 11.85 -1.32 -8.62
C HIS A 232 11.82 -0.26 -7.54
N ALA A 233 11.23 -0.52 -6.37
CA ALA A 233 11.17 0.44 -5.29
C ALA A 233 11.45 -0.21 -3.92
N ALA A 234 11.98 0.60 -2.98
CA ALA A 234 12.10 0.25 -1.57
C ALA A 234 11.09 1.08 -0.77
N PHE A 235 10.28 0.40 0.06
CA PHE A 235 9.26 1.02 0.90
C PHE A 235 8.99 0.13 2.12
N SER A 236 8.39 0.70 3.17
CA SER A 236 8.22 0.04 4.47
C SER A 236 6.95 -0.79 4.59
N GLY A 237 5.96 -0.54 3.76
CA GLY A 237 4.67 -1.21 3.82
C GLY A 237 3.85 -1.06 2.55
N VAL A 238 2.72 -1.77 2.50
CA VAL A 238 1.71 -1.64 1.45
C VAL A 238 0.37 -1.30 2.08
N LEU A 239 -0.35 -0.34 1.48
CA LEU A 239 -1.76 -0.09 1.69
C LEU A 239 -2.54 -0.59 0.49
N PHE A 240 -3.43 -1.55 0.68
CA PHE A 240 -4.42 -1.92 -0.33
C PHE A 240 -5.56 -0.92 -0.33
N HIS A 241 -5.83 -0.38 -1.51
CA HIS A 241 -6.87 0.59 -1.76
C HIS A 241 -8.28 0.04 -1.45
N ASP A 242 -9.28 0.90 -1.42
CA ASP A 242 -10.67 0.56 -1.14
C ASP A 242 -11.39 -0.18 -2.28
N ASP A 243 -10.75 -0.34 -3.43
CA ASP A 243 -11.21 -1.10 -4.60
C ASP A 243 -11.41 -2.59 -4.36
N ALA A 244 -10.82 -3.11 -3.29
CA ALA A 244 -10.91 -4.53 -2.93
C ALA A 244 -12.27 -4.86 -2.28
N THR A 245 -13.33 -4.71 -3.07
CA THR A 245 -14.73 -4.93 -2.69
C THR A 245 -15.47 -5.78 -3.72
N LEU A 246 -16.53 -6.47 -3.27
CA LEU A 246 -17.51 -7.13 -4.12
C LEU A 246 -18.89 -6.95 -3.46
N ASP A 247 -19.81 -6.30 -4.15
CA ASP A 247 -21.12 -6.02 -3.60
C ASP A 247 -22.07 -7.25 -3.58
N GLU A 248 -23.29 -7.07 -3.17
CA GLU A 248 -24.32 -8.13 -3.10
C GLU A 248 -24.75 -8.67 -4.48
N PHE A 249 -24.32 -8.05 -5.58
CA PHE A 249 -24.59 -8.46 -6.97
C PHE A 249 -23.34 -8.93 -7.71
N GLU A 250 -22.18 -8.89 -7.06
CA GLU A 250 -20.86 -9.20 -7.61
C GLU A 250 -20.19 -10.38 -6.87
N ASP A 251 -19.38 -11.15 -7.48
CA ASP A 251 -18.99 -11.24 -8.87
C ASP A 251 -19.81 -12.32 -9.57
N ASP A 252 -20.33 -12.01 -10.76
CA ASP A 252 -21.12 -12.96 -11.57
C ASP A 252 -20.38 -13.38 -12.86
N SER A 253 -19.07 -13.16 -12.90
CA SER A 253 -18.22 -13.60 -14.02
C SER A 253 -18.17 -15.14 -14.14
N PRO A 254 -17.89 -15.69 -15.33
CA PRO A 254 -17.73 -17.14 -15.49
C PRO A 254 -16.68 -17.73 -14.53
N ALA A 255 -15.57 -17.01 -14.28
CA ALA A 255 -14.52 -17.42 -13.37
C ALA A 255 -15.02 -17.49 -11.90
N ALA A 256 -15.81 -16.49 -11.48
CA ALA A 256 -16.38 -16.44 -10.16
C ALA A 256 -17.40 -17.57 -9.93
N ARG A 257 -18.30 -17.80 -10.89
CA ARG A 257 -19.27 -18.89 -10.83
C ARG A 257 -18.61 -20.27 -10.71
N GLU A 258 -17.47 -20.46 -11.41
CA GLU A 258 -16.68 -21.70 -11.27
C GLU A 258 -16.03 -21.80 -9.88
N ALA A 259 -15.51 -20.72 -9.33
CA ALA A 259 -14.95 -20.68 -7.99
C ALA A 259 -16.00 -21.01 -6.92
N TYR A 260 -17.22 -20.50 -7.06
CA TYR A 260 -18.35 -20.80 -6.17
C TYR A 260 -18.71 -22.30 -6.18
N ARG A 261 -18.83 -22.89 -7.38
CA ARG A 261 -19.10 -24.32 -7.51
C ARG A 261 -18.01 -25.19 -6.89
N LYS A 262 -16.73 -24.82 -7.07
CA LYS A 262 -15.61 -25.51 -6.43
C LYS A 262 -15.62 -25.40 -4.90
N ALA A 263 -16.17 -24.32 -4.38
CA ALA A 263 -16.37 -24.11 -2.94
C ALA A 263 -17.64 -24.79 -2.38
N GLY A 264 -18.39 -25.50 -3.21
CA GLY A 264 -19.66 -26.14 -2.81
C GLY A 264 -20.83 -25.18 -2.66
N LEU A 265 -20.70 -23.96 -3.21
CA LEU A 265 -21.77 -22.96 -3.22
C LEU A 265 -22.64 -23.09 -4.48
N PRO A 266 -23.90 -22.62 -4.46
CA PRO A 266 -24.70 -22.51 -5.67
C PRO A 266 -23.96 -21.74 -6.76
N GLY A 267 -24.00 -22.25 -7.99
CA GLY A 267 -23.30 -21.63 -9.13
C GLY A 267 -24.05 -20.47 -9.76
N THR A 268 -25.26 -20.15 -9.29
CA THR A 268 -26.08 -19.05 -9.79
C THR A 268 -26.53 -18.14 -8.66
N ALA A 269 -26.72 -16.91 -9.01
CA ALA A 269 -27.14 -15.87 -8.10
C ALA A 269 -28.57 -16.08 -7.58
N GLU A 270 -29.47 -16.55 -8.44
CA GLU A 270 -30.86 -16.85 -8.05
C GLU A 270 -30.90 -17.94 -6.98
N ALA A 271 -30.05 -18.96 -7.10
CA ALA A 271 -29.97 -20.02 -6.11
C ALA A 271 -29.35 -19.53 -4.79
N MET A 272 -28.43 -18.56 -4.81
CA MET A 272 -27.89 -17.94 -3.61
C MET A 272 -28.92 -17.03 -2.92
N ASP A 273 -29.72 -16.29 -3.70
CA ASP A 273 -30.76 -15.40 -3.15
C ASP A 273 -31.95 -16.14 -2.58
N ALA A 274 -32.22 -17.33 -3.08
CA ALA A 274 -33.37 -18.17 -2.62
C ALA A 274 -33.14 -18.76 -1.22
N ASP A 275 -31.90 -18.85 -0.74
CA ASP A 275 -31.55 -19.41 0.57
C ASP A 275 -30.63 -18.45 1.36
N ALA A 276 -31.11 -18.01 2.53
CA ALA A 276 -30.37 -17.11 3.41
C ALA A 276 -29.04 -17.71 3.89
N SER A 277 -28.94 -19.03 4.09
CA SER A 277 -27.71 -19.72 4.47
C SER A 277 -26.70 -19.69 3.33
N ALA A 278 -27.15 -19.97 2.10
CA ALA A 278 -26.30 -19.88 0.91
C ALA A 278 -25.79 -18.47 0.68
N ARG A 279 -26.65 -17.46 0.89
CA ARG A 279 -26.25 -16.03 0.80
C ARG A 279 -25.15 -15.69 1.81
N SER A 280 -25.34 -16.06 3.08
CA SER A 280 -24.32 -15.81 4.12
C SER A 280 -23.00 -16.51 3.81
N ALA A 281 -23.03 -17.77 3.41
CA ALA A 281 -21.84 -18.52 3.02
C ALA A 281 -21.11 -17.90 1.81
N TRP A 282 -21.86 -17.39 0.85
CA TRP A 282 -21.31 -16.68 -0.31
C TRP A 282 -20.64 -15.37 0.08
N GLN A 283 -21.23 -14.58 0.97
CA GLN A 283 -20.63 -13.35 1.49
C GLN A 283 -19.31 -13.63 2.22
N GLU A 284 -19.31 -14.61 3.08
CA GLU A 284 -18.10 -15.04 3.78
C GLU A 284 -17.03 -15.55 2.80
N PHE A 285 -17.42 -16.29 1.77
CA PHE A 285 -16.51 -16.75 0.73
C PHE A 285 -15.86 -15.56 -0.01
N LYS A 286 -16.64 -14.55 -0.41
CA LYS A 286 -16.11 -13.35 -1.08
C LYS A 286 -15.11 -12.60 -0.20
N THR A 287 -15.47 -12.36 1.06
CA THR A 287 -14.58 -11.68 2.02
C THR A 287 -13.27 -12.43 2.18
N ARG A 288 -13.31 -13.74 2.42
CA ARG A 288 -12.12 -14.59 2.53
C ARG A 288 -11.30 -14.64 1.24
N SER A 289 -11.96 -14.65 0.09
CA SER A 289 -11.27 -14.67 -1.21
C SER A 289 -10.47 -13.40 -1.47
N LEU A 290 -11.04 -12.23 -1.15
CA LEU A 290 -10.33 -10.95 -1.27
C LEU A 290 -9.15 -10.86 -0.30
N THR A 291 -9.33 -11.31 0.94
CA THR A 291 -8.25 -11.36 1.93
C THR A 291 -7.16 -12.35 1.52
N ALA A 292 -7.52 -13.53 1.04
CA ALA A 292 -6.54 -14.51 0.53
C ALA A 292 -5.75 -13.94 -0.66
N PHE A 293 -6.42 -13.27 -1.59
CA PHE A 293 -5.75 -12.67 -2.75
C PHE A 293 -4.81 -11.53 -2.37
N SER A 294 -5.20 -10.66 -1.44
CA SER A 294 -4.29 -9.61 -0.95
C SER A 294 -3.07 -10.22 -0.24
N ARG A 295 -3.23 -11.33 0.49
CA ARG A 295 -2.11 -12.05 1.11
C ARG A 295 -1.12 -12.60 0.09
N GLU A 296 -1.59 -13.08 -1.06
CA GLU A 296 -0.70 -13.48 -2.15
C GLU A 296 0.15 -12.31 -2.64
N MET A 297 -0.43 -11.10 -2.75
CA MET A 297 0.31 -9.90 -3.12
C MET A 297 1.32 -9.49 -2.04
N ILE A 298 0.96 -9.65 -0.77
CA ILE A 298 1.88 -9.46 0.36
C ILE A 298 3.06 -10.43 0.25
N ASP A 299 2.82 -11.70 -0.04
CA ASP A 299 3.88 -12.70 -0.19
C ASP A 299 4.80 -12.39 -1.38
N VAL A 300 4.23 -11.89 -2.48
CA VAL A 300 5.01 -11.41 -3.63
C VAL A 300 5.93 -10.26 -3.23
N LEU A 301 5.42 -9.26 -2.52
CA LEU A 301 6.21 -8.12 -2.05
C LEU A 301 7.26 -8.52 -1.02
N LYS A 302 6.93 -9.41 -0.09
CA LYS A 302 7.85 -9.88 0.97
C LYS A 302 9.05 -10.65 0.43
N ARG A 303 9.00 -11.21 -0.78
CA ARG A 303 10.19 -11.77 -1.45
C ARG A 303 11.27 -10.71 -1.70
N HIS A 304 10.87 -9.45 -1.84
CA HIS A 304 11.77 -8.32 -2.08
C HIS A 304 12.01 -7.50 -0.81
N GLN A 305 11.05 -7.46 0.09
CA GLN A 305 11.03 -6.66 1.32
C GLN A 305 10.46 -7.50 2.47
N PRO A 306 11.28 -8.35 3.11
CA PRO A 306 10.81 -9.34 4.12
C PRO A 306 10.07 -8.73 5.30
N ASP A 307 10.47 -7.52 5.73
CA ASP A 307 9.91 -6.83 6.91
C ASP A 307 8.70 -5.93 6.56
N LEU A 308 8.16 -6.06 5.33
CA LEU A 308 7.06 -5.25 4.82
C LEU A 308 5.85 -5.30 5.77
N LYS A 309 5.34 -4.14 6.14
CA LYS A 309 4.11 -3.96 6.89
C LYS A 309 2.90 -3.85 5.96
N THR A 310 1.74 -4.20 6.47
CA THR A 310 0.52 -4.30 5.67
C THR A 310 -0.59 -3.45 6.24
N ALA A 311 -1.33 -2.78 5.36
CA ALA A 311 -2.53 -2.04 5.67
C ALA A 311 -3.61 -2.30 4.62
N ARG A 312 -4.88 -2.22 4.98
CA ARG A 312 -6.00 -2.28 4.03
C ARG A 312 -7.09 -1.30 4.39
N ASN A 313 -7.64 -0.64 3.38
CA ASN A 313 -8.78 0.26 3.54
C ASN A 313 -10.06 -0.50 3.90
N ILE A 314 -10.84 0.05 4.82
CA ILE A 314 -12.18 -0.41 5.18
C ILE A 314 -13.14 0.77 5.18
N TYR A 315 -14.33 0.57 4.60
CA TYR A 315 -15.39 1.56 4.64
C TYR A 315 -15.96 1.71 6.05
N ALA A 316 -16.20 2.94 6.50
CA ALA A 316 -16.78 3.23 7.81
C ALA A 316 -18.13 2.55 8.00
N ARG A 317 -18.93 2.46 6.95
CA ARG A 317 -20.24 1.80 6.97
C ARG A 317 -20.14 0.32 7.36
N VAL A 318 -19.09 -0.39 6.95
CA VAL A 318 -18.85 -1.80 7.33
C VAL A 318 -18.67 -1.94 8.85
N VAL A 319 -18.07 -0.93 9.49
CA VAL A 319 -17.82 -0.91 10.94
C VAL A 319 -19.08 -0.53 11.72
N LEU A 320 -19.86 0.43 11.20
CA LEU A 320 -21.06 0.95 11.87
C LEU A 320 -22.32 0.13 11.64
N GLU A 321 -22.41 -0.58 10.51
CA GLU A 321 -23.59 -1.30 10.07
C GLU A 321 -23.19 -2.73 9.68
N PRO A 322 -23.41 -3.76 10.53
CA PRO A 322 -23.01 -5.14 10.21
C PRO A 322 -23.58 -5.66 8.88
N ALA A 323 -24.80 -5.24 8.49
CA ALA A 323 -25.41 -5.59 7.21
C ALA A 323 -24.66 -5.02 5.99
N ALA A 324 -23.84 -3.98 6.17
CA ALA A 324 -23.04 -3.39 5.09
C ALA A 324 -21.86 -4.30 4.68
N GLN A 325 -21.49 -5.30 5.48
CA GLN A 325 -20.47 -6.27 5.09
C GLN A 325 -20.80 -6.96 3.77
N GLU A 326 -22.08 -7.20 3.50
CA GLU A 326 -22.56 -7.77 2.24
C GLU A 326 -22.26 -6.90 1.03
N ARG A 327 -22.29 -5.57 1.20
CA ARG A 327 -22.10 -4.59 0.11
C ARG A 327 -20.64 -4.37 -0.27
N PHE A 328 -19.72 -4.76 0.60
CA PHE A 328 -18.31 -4.50 0.40
C PHE A 328 -17.44 -5.75 0.40
N ALA A 329 -17.96 -6.90 0.79
CA ALA A 329 -17.19 -8.11 1.09
C ALA A 329 -15.99 -7.80 2.00
N GLN A 330 -16.23 -6.98 3.04
CA GLN A 330 -15.26 -6.56 4.04
C GLN A 330 -15.74 -6.89 5.44
N SER A 331 -14.81 -7.16 6.35
CA SER A 331 -15.08 -7.37 7.77
C SER A 331 -13.95 -6.78 8.60
N LEU A 332 -14.28 -5.96 9.62
CA LEU A 332 -13.28 -5.38 10.51
C LEU A 332 -12.50 -6.48 11.25
N ASP A 333 -13.20 -7.52 11.73
CA ASP A 333 -12.58 -8.62 12.48
C ASP A 333 -11.61 -9.43 11.60
N ASP A 334 -11.99 -9.69 10.33
CA ASP A 334 -11.10 -10.32 9.36
C ASP A 334 -9.86 -9.47 9.09
N MET A 335 -10.02 -8.15 8.91
CA MET A 335 -8.90 -7.26 8.66
C MET A 335 -7.97 -7.11 9.86
N LEU A 336 -8.50 -7.00 11.07
CA LEU A 336 -7.69 -6.96 12.30
C LEU A 336 -6.85 -8.24 12.49
N ALA A 337 -7.36 -9.38 12.03
CA ALA A 337 -6.65 -10.67 12.10
C ALA A 337 -5.56 -10.81 11.04
N ASN A 338 -5.71 -10.20 9.86
CA ASN A 338 -4.88 -10.49 8.69
C ASN A 338 -3.87 -9.41 8.30
N TYR A 339 -4.03 -8.17 8.78
CA TYR A 339 -3.12 -7.06 8.45
C TYR A 339 -2.46 -6.47 9.70
N ASP A 340 -1.31 -5.81 9.53
CA ASP A 340 -0.66 -5.05 10.61
C ASP A 340 -1.51 -3.85 11.01
N TRP A 341 -2.18 -3.20 10.02
CA TRP A 341 -3.01 -2.02 10.19
C TRP A 341 -4.32 -2.12 9.40
N VAL A 342 -5.37 -1.58 9.98
CA VAL A 342 -6.65 -1.32 9.31
C VAL A 342 -6.75 0.17 9.06
N ALA A 343 -6.85 0.58 7.79
CA ALA A 343 -7.00 1.98 7.40
C ALA A 343 -8.51 2.27 7.23
N LEU A 344 -9.11 2.83 8.28
CA LEU A 344 -10.54 3.08 8.34
C LEU A 344 -10.89 4.43 7.71
N MET A 345 -11.64 4.41 6.64
CA MET A 345 -12.11 5.58 5.92
C MET A 345 -13.15 6.36 6.76
N ALA A 346 -12.65 7.17 7.70
CA ALA A 346 -13.44 7.98 8.61
C ALA A 346 -13.92 9.26 7.91
N MET A 347 -14.79 9.10 6.90
CA MET A 347 -15.19 10.13 5.94
C MET A 347 -16.70 10.44 6.03
N PRO A 348 -17.13 11.23 7.03
CA PRO A 348 -18.55 11.44 7.33
C PRO A 348 -19.39 11.88 6.13
N TYR A 349 -18.86 12.80 5.30
CA TYR A 349 -19.59 13.34 4.17
C TYR A 349 -19.67 12.37 2.98
N LEU A 350 -18.71 11.44 2.85
CA LEU A 350 -18.78 10.33 1.91
C LEU A 350 -19.94 9.39 2.28
N ASP A 351 -20.10 9.11 3.58
CA ASP A 351 -21.19 8.28 4.11
C ASP A 351 -22.52 9.01 4.28
N GLY A 352 -22.60 10.30 3.88
CA GLY A 352 -23.82 11.09 3.93
C GLY A 352 -24.21 11.57 5.34
N SER A 353 -23.29 11.52 6.31
CA SER A 353 -23.53 12.05 7.65
C SER A 353 -23.60 13.57 7.65
N ALA A 354 -24.55 14.12 8.41
CA ALA A 354 -24.65 15.57 8.63
C ALA A 354 -23.79 16.04 9.82
N ASP A 355 -23.53 15.17 10.81
CA ASP A 355 -22.74 15.48 12.00
C ASP A 355 -21.39 14.80 11.93
N TYR A 356 -20.37 15.59 11.62
CA TYR A 356 -18.99 15.14 11.50
C TYR A 356 -18.45 14.55 12.80
N ALA A 357 -18.63 15.26 13.91
CA ALA A 357 -18.05 14.86 15.19
C ALA A 357 -18.72 13.59 15.73
N GLN A 358 -20.02 13.54 15.73
CA GLN A 358 -20.78 12.37 16.19
C GLN A 358 -20.45 11.11 15.35
N PHE A 359 -20.23 11.28 14.05
CA PHE A 359 -19.85 10.17 13.19
C PHE A 359 -18.51 9.57 13.62
N ILE A 360 -17.50 10.41 13.86
CA ILE A 360 -16.17 9.97 14.31
C ILE A 360 -16.26 9.33 15.69
N GLU A 361 -16.99 9.93 16.64
CA GLU A 361 -17.19 9.36 17.99
C GLU A 361 -17.80 7.94 17.91
N ARG A 362 -18.79 7.74 17.07
CA ARG A 362 -19.40 6.41 16.84
C ARG A 362 -18.40 5.42 16.26
N LEU A 363 -17.57 5.82 15.30
CA LEU A 363 -16.54 4.96 14.71
C LEU A 363 -15.50 4.55 15.74
N VAL A 364 -14.99 5.50 16.52
CA VAL A 364 -14.02 5.22 17.57
C VAL A 364 -14.62 4.23 18.57
N ALA A 365 -15.85 4.47 19.04
CA ALA A 365 -16.53 3.57 19.97
C ALA A 365 -16.74 2.15 19.38
N ALA A 366 -17.09 2.05 18.09
CA ALA A 366 -17.29 0.77 17.43
C ALA A 366 -15.98 -0.03 17.25
N VAL A 367 -14.86 0.65 17.05
CA VAL A 367 -13.54 0.02 16.99
C VAL A 367 -13.06 -0.38 18.40
N ASP A 368 -13.22 0.50 19.40
CA ASP A 368 -12.80 0.27 20.80
C ASP A 368 -13.56 -0.90 21.45
N ALA A 369 -14.77 -1.18 20.99
CA ALA A 369 -15.52 -2.35 21.44
C ALA A 369 -14.79 -3.69 21.16
N ARG A 370 -13.74 -3.69 20.36
CA ARG A 370 -12.89 -4.85 20.07
C ARG A 370 -11.54 -4.72 20.76
N PRO A 371 -11.16 -5.65 21.65
CA PRO A 371 -9.92 -5.56 22.41
C PRO A 371 -8.69 -5.36 21.51
N GLY A 372 -7.95 -4.28 21.74
CA GLY A 372 -6.72 -3.94 21.01
C GLY A 372 -6.90 -3.41 19.59
N ALA A 373 -8.13 -3.24 19.11
CA ALA A 373 -8.39 -2.81 17.74
C ALA A 373 -7.92 -1.37 17.47
N LEU A 374 -8.08 -0.44 18.44
CA LEU A 374 -7.58 0.93 18.31
C LEU A 374 -6.08 0.99 18.02
N ALA A 375 -5.29 0.12 18.65
CA ALA A 375 -3.84 0.06 18.44
C ALA A 375 -3.44 -0.42 17.04
N LYS A 376 -4.38 -0.96 16.27
CA LYS A 376 -4.19 -1.45 14.89
C LYS A 376 -4.99 -0.66 13.85
N THR A 377 -5.71 0.39 14.25
CA THR A 377 -6.57 1.15 13.34
C THR A 377 -6.02 2.56 13.10
N VAL A 378 -5.91 2.92 11.83
CA VAL A 378 -5.61 4.27 11.37
C VAL A 378 -6.91 4.88 10.86
N PHE A 379 -7.34 6.01 11.44
CA PHE A 379 -8.52 6.72 11.01
C PHE A 379 -8.14 7.72 9.91
N GLU A 380 -8.63 7.49 8.70
CA GLU A 380 -8.40 8.35 7.54
C GLU A 380 -9.44 9.46 7.51
N LEU A 381 -9.06 10.61 8.04
CA LEU A 381 -9.96 11.77 8.14
C LEU A 381 -10.11 12.46 6.78
N GLN A 382 -11.35 12.80 6.46
CA GLN A 382 -11.68 13.56 5.26
C GLN A 382 -11.24 15.03 5.43
N ALA A 383 -10.41 15.53 4.52
CA ALA A 383 -9.92 16.90 4.52
C ALA A 383 -10.74 17.84 3.61
N VAL A 384 -11.47 17.29 2.65
CA VAL A 384 -12.29 18.03 1.68
C VAL A 384 -13.68 17.40 1.63
N ASP A 385 -14.72 18.21 1.69
CA ASP A 385 -16.08 17.78 1.34
C ASP A 385 -16.20 17.75 -0.19
N TRP A 386 -16.13 16.57 -0.77
CA TRP A 386 -16.18 16.39 -2.24
C TRP A 386 -17.50 16.81 -2.87
N ARG A 387 -18.62 16.88 -2.11
CA ARG A 387 -19.92 17.36 -2.59
C ARG A 387 -19.88 18.85 -2.88
N SER A 388 -19.24 19.62 -2.01
CA SER A 388 -19.10 21.08 -2.12
C SER A 388 -17.77 21.51 -2.73
N ARG A 389 -16.78 20.60 -2.83
CA ARG A 389 -15.37 20.84 -3.20
C ARG A 389 -14.69 21.88 -2.29
N ARG A 390 -15.09 21.96 -1.04
CA ARG A 390 -14.55 22.90 -0.06
C ARG A 390 -13.72 22.14 0.99
N PRO A 391 -12.64 22.74 1.49
CA PRO A 391 -11.94 22.20 2.65
C PRO A 391 -12.90 22.08 3.84
N ILE A 392 -12.72 21.03 4.63
CA ILE A 392 -13.42 20.87 5.91
C ILE A 392 -12.78 21.83 6.92
N ASP A 393 -13.61 22.36 7.84
CA ASP A 393 -13.16 23.24 8.89
C ASP A 393 -12.04 22.59 9.71
N ASP A 394 -10.91 23.30 9.86
CA ASP A 394 -9.73 22.82 10.58
C ASP A 394 -10.06 22.44 12.03
N MET A 395 -11.00 23.16 12.68
CA MET A 395 -11.39 22.85 14.06
C MET A 395 -12.11 21.50 14.17
N LEU A 396 -12.92 21.14 13.18
CA LEU A 396 -13.55 19.80 13.12
C LEU A 396 -12.51 18.71 12.94
N THR A 397 -11.54 18.92 12.05
CA THR A 397 -10.45 17.98 11.80
C THR A 397 -9.57 17.81 13.06
N VAL A 398 -9.19 18.91 13.70
CA VAL A 398 -8.40 18.88 14.96
C VAL A 398 -9.17 18.19 16.09
N ARG A 399 -10.49 18.43 16.19
CA ARG A 399 -11.33 17.74 17.18
C ARG A 399 -11.33 16.23 16.92
N ALA A 400 -11.51 15.81 15.67
CA ALA A 400 -11.49 14.41 15.29
C ALA A 400 -10.15 13.72 15.62
N MET A 401 -9.03 14.43 15.42
CA MET A 401 -7.68 13.92 15.74
C MET A 401 -7.44 13.73 17.26
N ARG A 402 -8.28 14.28 18.11
CA ARG A 402 -8.16 14.19 19.59
C ARG A 402 -9.05 13.13 20.23
N LEU A 403 -9.96 12.57 19.46
CA LEU A 403 -10.82 11.45 19.87
C LEU A 403 -10.08 10.13 19.82
#